data_7828c98af23290eca3feef115db290e2
#
_entry.id   7828c98af23290eca3feef115db290e2
#
_cell.length_a   1.000
_cell.length_b   1.000
_cell.length_c   1.000
_cell.angle_alpha   90.00
_cell.angle_beta   90.00
_cell.angle_gamma   90.00
#
_symmetry.space_group_name_H-M   'P 1'
#
loop_
_entity.id
_entity.type
_entity.pdbx_description
1 polymer ?
#
loop_
_entity_poly.entity_id
_entity_poly.type
_entity_poly.pdbx_seq_one_letter_code
_entity_poly.pdbx_strand_id
1 'polypeptide(L)'
;MAPLAPLSVVLQSAPTGASTNGTNASGGGSGTETTASEIVNPELGSVGKFLGDLGIPYAAAIGAAITFVVTFVALYVIGRAVVVPLVRRALNVRGLERNARRPLLRLTRIFVAFVAVAIAFGFAGYGSILTSLATIGAAATLAIGFALQDVLKNFVSGVFIYTDRPFRIGDWIEWNEGIYAGIVQDISFRVTRVRTFDNELLTVPNSQLTEGVIKNPTAYDTLRLSIGFGIGYEDDIEQAAEILIEEAERHEDILDDPAPVFHMSEEALADSYVGLTARIWIADPSRADFLGIRSEYIKNVKGRFDEEGIEIPFPQVDLSGGIDVGSQQSVPGRADD
;
A
#
# COMPACT_ATOMS: atom_id res chain seq x y z
N MET A 1 -6.64 8.45 41.65
CA MET A 1 -5.30 8.47 42.18
C MET A 1 -5.01 7.10 42.76
N ALA A 2 -4.36 6.22 42.00
CA ALA A 2 -3.81 4.95 42.46
C ALA A 2 -2.53 4.71 41.64
N PRO A 3 -1.39 4.35 42.23
CA PRO A 3 -0.12 4.29 41.52
C PRO A 3 0.08 2.93 40.84
N LEU A 4 0.60 2.98 39.61
CA LEU A 4 1.07 1.84 38.83
C LEU A 4 2.37 1.32 39.42
N ALA A 5 2.46 0.01 39.67
CA ALA A 5 3.64 -0.70 40.11
C ALA A 5 4.54 -1.07 38.92
N PRO A 6 5.88 -1.10 39.02
CA PRO A 6 6.78 -1.44 37.96
C PRO A 6 6.94 -2.95 37.79
N LEU A 7 6.94 -3.42 36.53
CA LEU A 7 7.26 -4.78 36.10
C LEU A 7 8.77 -5.03 36.30
N SER A 8 9.11 -5.96 37.20
CA SER A 8 10.45 -6.46 37.43
C SER A 8 10.82 -7.49 36.36
N VAL A 9 11.88 -7.24 35.62
CA VAL A 9 12.53 -8.21 34.73
C VAL A 9 13.36 -9.17 35.59
N VAL A 10 12.98 -10.44 35.62
CA VAL A 10 13.76 -11.51 36.24
C VAL A 10 14.80 -12.01 35.25
N LEU A 11 16.07 -11.66 35.50
CA LEU A 11 17.23 -12.27 34.86
C LEU A 11 17.48 -13.63 35.53
N GLN A 12 17.28 -14.71 34.77
CA GLN A 12 17.58 -16.08 35.20
C GLN A 12 19.05 -16.41 34.86
N SER A 13 19.86 -16.53 35.87
CA SER A 13 21.26 -16.92 35.83
C SER A 13 21.40 -18.42 35.54
N ALA A 14 22.29 -18.76 34.61
CA ALA A 14 22.72 -20.15 34.35
C ALA A 14 23.69 -20.66 35.41
N PRO A 15 23.67 -21.94 35.78
CA PRO A 15 24.61 -22.52 36.72
C PRO A 15 25.94 -22.94 36.06
N THR A 16 27.00 -22.47 36.64
CA THR A 16 28.38 -22.94 36.44
C THR A 16 28.57 -24.29 37.14
N GLY A 17 28.91 -25.32 36.34
CA GLY A 17 29.35 -26.62 36.88
C GLY A 17 30.63 -27.05 36.20
N ALA A 18 31.75 -26.85 36.86
CA ALA A 18 33.04 -27.42 36.50
C ALA A 18 33.12 -28.88 36.96
N SER A 19 33.51 -29.76 36.06
CA SER A 19 34.12 -31.04 36.45
C SER A 19 35.18 -31.41 35.45
N THR A 20 36.41 -31.39 35.91
CA THR A 20 37.62 -31.94 35.31
C THR A 20 37.55 -33.49 35.27
N ASN A 21 37.75 -34.07 34.10
CA ASN A 21 38.46 -35.37 34.07
C ASN A 21 39.19 -35.55 32.71
N GLY A 22 40.49 -35.64 32.78
CA GLY A 22 41.35 -35.88 31.61
C GLY A 22 41.33 -37.32 31.20
N THR A 23 41.33 -37.54 29.90
CA THR A 23 41.93 -38.72 29.27
C THR A 23 42.48 -38.30 27.91
N ASN A 24 43.77 -38.53 27.76
CA ASN A 24 44.49 -38.43 26.50
C ASN A 24 43.87 -39.30 25.41
N ALA A 25 43.54 -38.71 24.27
CA ALA A 25 43.49 -39.39 23.02
C ALA A 25 44.05 -38.45 21.93
N SER A 26 45.23 -38.81 21.49
CA SER A 26 45.86 -38.27 20.28
C SER A 26 45.00 -38.62 19.09
N GLY A 27 44.34 -37.63 18.53
CA GLY A 27 43.62 -37.72 17.25
C GLY A 27 44.01 -36.46 16.46
N GLY A 28 44.87 -36.66 15.46
CA GLY A 28 45.29 -35.60 14.54
C GLY A 28 44.10 -35.00 13.83
N GLY A 29 43.69 -33.81 14.24
CA GLY A 29 42.84 -32.92 13.48
C GLY A 29 43.68 -32.29 12.37
N SER A 30 43.72 -32.95 11.20
CA SER A 30 44.14 -32.27 10.00
C SER A 30 43.05 -31.22 9.68
N GLY A 31 43.28 -30.02 10.17
CA GLY A 31 42.63 -28.84 9.58
C GLY A 31 43.05 -28.86 8.10
N THR A 32 42.14 -29.25 7.24
CA THR A 32 42.28 -29.06 5.80
C THR A 32 42.32 -27.56 5.58
N GLU A 33 43.53 -26.99 5.67
CA GLU A 33 43.83 -25.75 4.96
C GLU A 33 43.59 -26.04 3.49
N THR A 34 42.41 -25.74 2.98
CA THR A 34 42.11 -25.78 1.55
C THR A 34 43.03 -24.76 0.91
N THR A 35 44.20 -25.22 0.49
CA THR A 35 45.16 -24.35 -0.19
C THR A 35 44.53 -23.84 -1.49
N ALA A 36 44.82 -22.60 -1.85
CA ALA A 36 44.29 -21.97 -3.08
C ALA A 36 44.51 -22.86 -4.34
N SER A 37 45.49 -23.80 -4.30
CA SER A 37 45.74 -24.79 -5.34
C SER A 37 44.67 -25.86 -5.47
N GLU A 38 43.93 -26.17 -4.40
CA GLU A 38 42.85 -27.19 -4.39
C GLU A 38 41.55 -26.66 -4.97
N ILE A 39 41.36 -25.34 -4.88
CA ILE A 39 40.20 -24.60 -5.45
C ILE A 39 40.29 -24.55 -6.99
N VAL A 40 41.48 -24.66 -7.56
CA VAL A 40 41.75 -24.41 -9.00
C VAL A 40 41.97 -25.73 -9.77
N ASN A 41 42.17 -26.86 -9.11
CA ASN A 41 42.36 -28.15 -9.80
C ASN A 41 40.99 -28.77 -10.18
N PRO A 42 40.62 -28.76 -11.47
CA PRO A 42 39.43 -29.47 -11.91
C PRO A 42 39.62 -30.97 -11.71
N GLU A 43 38.59 -31.62 -11.12
CA GLU A 43 38.55 -33.10 -11.14
C GLU A 43 38.63 -33.59 -12.58
N LEU A 44 39.43 -34.68 -12.80
CA LEU A 44 39.60 -35.24 -14.13
C LEU A 44 38.28 -35.74 -14.70
N GLY A 45 37.58 -34.91 -15.48
CA GLY A 45 36.44 -35.35 -16.27
C GLY A 45 36.84 -36.36 -17.36
N SER A 46 35.89 -36.96 -18.01
CA SER A 46 36.11 -37.99 -19.03
C SER A 46 37.10 -37.58 -20.14
N VAL A 47 37.04 -36.31 -20.54
CA VAL A 47 37.97 -35.71 -21.56
C VAL A 47 39.36 -35.57 -20.98
N GLY A 48 39.51 -35.15 -19.73
CA GLY A 48 40.82 -35.03 -19.07
C GLY A 48 41.53 -36.39 -18.88
N LYS A 49 40.77 -37.43 -18.54
CA LYS A 49 41.29 -38.81 -18.48
C LYS A 49 41.78 -39.29 -19.82
N PHE A 50 40.98 -39.11 -20.88
CA PHE A 50 41.40 -39.51 -22.25
C PHE A 50 42.67 -38.78 -22.71
N LEU A 51 42.80 -37.47 -22.40
CA LEU A 51 44.04 -36.72 -22.73
C LEU A 51 45.23 -37.14 -21.88
N GLY A 52 45.02 -37.53 -20.63
CA GLY A 52 46.03 -38.07 -19.74
C GLY A 52 46.59 -39.39 -20.22
N ASP A 53 45.74 -40.31 -20.70
CA ASP A 53 46.14 -41.58 -21.30
C ASP A 53 46.96 -41.41 -22.57
N LEU A 54 46.82 -40.29 -23.26
CA LEU A 54 47.64 -39.90 -24.42
C LEU A 54 48.99 -39.23 -24.05
N GLY A 55 49.29 -39.08 -22.74
CA GLY A 55 50.54 -38.49 -22.26
C GLY A 55 50.65 -36.98 -22.43
N ILE A 56 49.54 -36.25 -22.58
CA ILE A 56 49.52 -34.80 -22.78
C ILE A 56 49.75 -34.10 -21.42
N PRO A 57 50.78 -33.22 -21.33
CA PRO A 57 50.98 -32.46 -20.11
C PRO A 57 49.78 -31.52 -19.85
N TYR A 58 49.40 -31.34 -18.56
CA TYR A 58 48.24 -30.56 -18.16
C TYR A 58 46.86 -31.07 -18.67
N ALA A 59 46.75 -32.38 -18.95
CA ALA A 59 45.57 -33.04 -19.48
C ALA A 59 44.29 -32.70 -18.74
N ALA A 60 44.35 -32.59 -17.39
CA ALA A 60 43.22 -32.18 -16.57
C ALA A 60 42.70 -30.77 -16.89
N ALA A 61 43.60 -29.77 -16.95
CA ALA A 61 43.22 -28.42 -17.22
C ALA A 61 42.72 -28.21 -18.66
N ILE A 62 43.36 -28.86 -19.63
CA ILE A 62 42.95 -28.83 -21.04
C ILE A 62 41.59 -29.54 -21.20
N GLY A 63 41.40 -30.69 -20.56
CA GLY A 63 40.15 -31.42 -20.59
C GLY A 63 38.98 -30.63 -19.97
N ALA A 64 39.21 -29.96 -18.84
CA ALA A 64 38.22 -29.08 -18.20
C ALA A 64 37.88 -27.90 -19.09
N ALA A 65 38.88 -27.25 -19.71
CA ALA A 65 38.66 -26.12 -20.62
C ALA A 65 37.82 -26.52 -21.86
N ILE A 66 38.17 -27.67 -22.46
CA ILE A 66 37.39 -28.20 -23.60
C ILE A 66 35.95 -28.52 -23.18
N THR A 67 35.75 -29.23 -22.03
CA THR A 67 34.42 -29.53 -21.49
C THR A 67 33.63 -28.25 -21.24
N PHE A 68 34.26 -27.25 -20.61
CA PHE A 68 33.64 -25.96 -20.40
C PHE A 68 33.16 -25.30 -21.69
N VAL A 69 34.05 -25.18 -22.67
CA VAL A 69 33.72 -24.48 -23.94
C VAL A 69 32.62 -25.23 -24.70
N VAL A 70 32.72 -26.56 -24.80
CA VAL A 70 31.75 -27.37 -25.52
C VAL A 70 30.35 -27.29 -24.81
N THR A 71 30.33 -27.46 -23.49
CA THR A 71 29.09 -27.37 -22.72
C THR A 71 28.49 -25.98 -22.77
N PHE A 72 29.32 -24.94 -22.62
CA PHE A 72 28.87 -23.54 -22.73
C PHE A 72 28.27 -23.25 -24.09
N VAL A 73 28.97 -23.56 -25.19
CA VAL A 73 28.48 -23.30 -26.54
C VAL A 73 27.20 -24.09 -26.81
N ALA A 74 27.12 -25.33 -26.45
CA ALA A 74 25.92 -26.15 -26.61
C ALA A 74 24.71 -25.57 -25.85
N LEU A 75 24.88 -25.27 -24.56
CA LEU A 75 23.81 -24.70 -23.72
C LEU A 75 23.40 -23.30 -24.16
N TYR A 76 24.38 -22.47 -24.53
CA TYR A 76 24.09 -21.11 -25.02
C TYR A 76 23.32 -21.13 -26.35
N VAL A 77 23.72 -21.99 -27.29
CA VAL A 77 23.03 -22.14 -28.58
C VAL A 77 21.61 -22.68 -28.38
N ILE A 78 21.47 -23.73 -27.57
CA ILE A 78 20.15 -24.31 -27.24
C ILE A 78 19.28 -23.28 -26.53
N GLY A 79 19.78 -22.66 -25.47
CA GLY A 79 19.06 -21.64 -24.70
C GLY A 79 18.66 -20.44 -25.59
N ARG A 80 19.56 -19.97 -26.46
CA ARG A 80 19.25 -18.90 -27.42
C ARG A 80 18.21 -19.33 -28.46
N ALA A 81 18.26 -20.57 -28.93
CA ALA A 81 17.34 -21.10 -29.93
C ALA A 81 15.93 -21.37 -29.38
N VAL A 82 15.83 -21.69 -28.08
CA VAL A 82 14.55 -22.02 -27.42
C VAL A 82 13.98 -20.82 -26.63
N VAL A 83 14.77 -20.28 -25.69
CA VAL A 83 14.26 -19.26 -24.74
C VAL A 83 14.02 -17.92 -25.42
N VAL A 84 14.93 -17.45 -26.28
CA VAL A 84 14.80 -16.13 -26.92
C VAL A 84 13.58 -16.07 -27.84
N PRO A 85 13.25 -17.03 -28.72
CA PRO A 85 12.07 -16.99 -29.53
C PRO A 85 10.78 -17.15 -28.70
N LEU A 86 10.80 -17.94 -27.63
CA LEU A 86 9.67 -18.11 -26.71
C LEU A 86 9.32 -16.77 -26.04
N VAL A 87 10.31 -16.10 -25.48
CA VAL A 87 10.14 -14.77 -24.88
C VAL A 87 9.69 -13.74 -25.95
N ARG A 88 10.29 -13.77 -27.12
CA ARG A 88 9.87 -12.88 -28.23
C ARG A 88 8.40 -13.12 -28.62
N ARG A 89 7.95 -14.37 -28.66
CA ARG A 89 6.57 -14.72 -28.96
C ARG A 89 5.61 -14.20 -27.86
N ALA A 90 5.96 -14.39 -26.61
CA ALA A 90 5.19 -13.89 -25.47
C ALA A 90 5.07 -12.36 -25.46
N LEU A 91 6.17 -11.64 -25.76
CA LEU A 91 6.16 -10.19 -25.87
C LEU A 91 5.36 -9.67 -27.07
N ASN A 92 5.30 -10.47 -28.17
CA ASN A 92 4.51 -10.12 -29.36
C ASN A 92 3.01 -10.20 -29.07
N VAL A 93 2.56 -11.24 -28.37
CA VAL A 93 1.14 -11.44 -28.01
C VAL A 93 0.63 -10.28 -27.12
N ARG A 94 1.50 -9.73 -26.27
CA ARG A 94 1.15 -8.61 -25.38
C ARG A 94 1.19 -7.22 -26.03
N GLY A 95 1.40 -7.13 -27.34
CA GLY A 95 1.36 -5.86 -28.06
C GLY A 95 2.42 -4.83 -27.72
N LEU A 96 3.52 -5.22 -27.02
CA LEU A 96 4.56 -4.28 -26.59
C LEU A 96 5.23 -3.61 -27.83
N GLU A 97 5.50 -2.32 -27.71
CA GLU A 97 6.23 -1.55 -28.72
C GLU A 97 7.65 -2.06 -28.94
N ARG A 98 8.18 -1.87 -30.16
CA ARG A 98 9.53 -2.32 -30.53
C ARG A 98 10.63 -1.80 -29.61
N ASN A 99 10.46 -0.59 -29.08
CA ASN A 99 11.44 0.03 -28.18
C ASN A 99 11.51 -0.66 -26.82
N ALA A 100 10.38 -1.11 -26.28
CA ALA A 100 10.32 -1.86 -25.02
C ALA A 100 10.83 -3.31 -25.15
N ARG A 101 10.75 -3.92 -26.33
CA ARG A 101 11.17 -5.32 -26.57
C ARG A 101 12.69 -5.49 -26.61
N ARG A 102 13.44 -4.51 -27.15
CA ARG A 102 14.90 -4.60 -27.31
C ARG A 102 15.64 -4.82 -25.98
N PRO A 103 15.39 -4.01 -24.92
CA PRO A 103 16.07 -4.22 -23.64
C PRO A 103 15.70 -5.56 -23.00
N LEU A 104 14.44 -6.00 -23.07
CA LEU A 104 13.99 -7.28 -22.52
C LEU A 104 14.67 -8.48 -23.20
N LEU A 105 14.80 -8.46 -24.54
CA LEU A 105 15.50 -9.50 -25.28
C LEU A 105 17.01 -9.48 -25.01
N ARG A 106 17.61 -8.31 -24.73
CA ARG A 106 19.01 -8.23 -24.29
C ARG A 106 19.19 -8.87 -22.92
N LEU A 107 18.32 -8.55 -21.98
CA LEU A 107 18.33 -9.13 -20.64
C LEU A 107 18.16 -10.65 -20.69
N THR A 108 17.22 -11.16 -21.50
CA THR A 108 17.02 -12.60 -21.73
C THR A 108 18.31 -13.29 -22.23
N ARG A 109 19.02 -12.68 -23.19
CA ARG A 109 20.29 -13.24 -23.70
C ARG A 109 21.39 -13.27 -22.64
N ILE A 110 21.49 -12.19 -21.85
CA ILE A 110 22.45 -12.12 -20.73
C ILE A 110 22.13 -13.21 -19.72
N PHE A 111 20.87 -13.39 -19.38
CA PHE A 111 20.41 -14.44 -18.45
C PHE A 111 20.73 -15.86 -18.98
N VAL A 112 20.44 -16.12 -20.25
CA VAL A 112 20.78 -17.41 -20.91
C VAL A 112 22.27 -17.64 -20.90
N ALA A 113 23.10 -16.62 -21.20
CA ALA A 113 24.55 -16.73 -21.14
C ALA A 113 25.04 -17.02 -19.72
N PHE A 114 24.50 -16.33 -18.72
CA PHE A 114 24.84 -16.54 -17.31
C PHE A 114 24.53 -17.97 -16.85
N VAL A 115 23.34 -18.48 -17.15
CA VAL A 115 22.95 -19.87 -16.81
C VAL A 115 23.84 -20.86 -17.55
N ALA A 116 24.15 -20.63 -18.83
CA ALA A 116 25.02 -21.52 -19.60
C ALA A 116 26.44 -21.57 -19.02
N VAL A 117 27.00 -20.43 -18.58
CA VAL A 117 28.30 -20.35 -17.91
C VAL A 117 28.26 -21.11 -16.58
N ALA A 118 27.24 -20.89 -15.73
CA ALA A 118 27.13 -21.56 -14.45
C ALA A 118 27.10 -23.08 -14.59
N ILE A 119 26.27 -23.59 -15.51
CA ILE A 119 26.18 -25.05 -15.77
C ILE A 119 27.48 -25.57 -16.36
N ALA A 120 28.11 -24.83 -17.28
CA ALA A 120 29.38 -25.24 -17.90
C ALA A 120 30.53 -25.39 -16.86
N PHE A 121 30.58 -24.48 -15.85
CA PHE A 121 31.52 -24.61 -14.73
C PHE A 121 31.29 -25.89 -13.91
N GLY A 122 30.03 -26.27 -13.67
CA GLY A 122 29.70 -27.52 -12.99
C GLY A 122 30.21 -28.75 -13.73
N PHE A 123 29.96 -28.82 -15.03
CA PHE A 123 30.42 -29.93 -15.88
C PHE A 123 31.93 -29.97 -16.12
N ALA A 124 32.59 -28.82 -16.06
CA ALA A 124 34.05 -28.75 -16.22
C ALA A 124 34.86 -29.17 -14.98
N GLY A 125 34.19 -29.53 -13.87
CA GLY A 125 34.86 -29.97 -12.64
C GLY A 125 35.23 -28.81 -11.69
N TYR A 126 34.74 -27.58 -11.94
CA TYR A 126 34.96 -26.40 -11.09
C TYR A 126 33.83 -26.21 -10.07
N GLY A 127 33.30 -27.29 -9.52
CA GLY A 127 32.20 -27.25 -8.55
C GLY A 127 32.49 -26.43 -7.28
N SER A 128 33.75 -26.45 -6.82
CA SER A 128 34.22 -25.66 -5.68
C SER A 128 34.12 -24.13 -5.94
N ILE A 129 34.37 -23.69 -7.16
CA ILE A 129 34.20 -22.27 -7.55
C ILE A 129 32.71 -21.90 -7.54
N LEU A 130 31.84 -22.79 -8.00
CA LEU A 130 30.39 -22.55 -7.97
C LEU A 130 29.85 -22.42 -6.53
N THR A 131 30.34 -23.26 -5.59
CA THR A 131 29.97 -23.11 -4.17
C THR A 131 30.40 -21.77 -3.58
N SER A 132 31.60 -21.30 -3.90
CA SER A 132 32.06 -19.98 -3.47
C SER A 132 31.24 -18.84 -4.10
N LEU A 133 30.88 -18.96 -5.38
CA LEU A 133 30.02 -18.01 -6.07
C LEU A 133 28.57 -18.06 -5.60
N ALA A 134 28.08 -19.21 -5.10
CA ALA A 134 26.73 -19.36 -4.58
C ALA A 134 26.47 -18.43 -3.38
N THR A 135 27.46 -18.21 -2.52
CA THR A 135 27.35 -17.26 -1.39
C THR A 135 27.15 -15.81 -1.88
N ILE A 136 27.93 -15.41 -2.89
CA ILE A 136 27.80 -14.10 -3.52
C ILE A 136 26.44 -14.00 -4.24
N GLY A 137 26.04 -15.08 -4.91
CA GLY A 137 24.73 -15.18 -5.58
C GLY A 137 23.56 -15.07 -4.61
N ALA A 138 23.65 -15.66 -3.43
CA ALA A 138 22.65 -15.57 -2.38
C ALA A 138 22.50 -14.12 -1.88
N ALA A 139 23.63 -13.44 -1.62
CA ALA A 139 23.61 -12.02 -1.23
C ALA A 139 23.05 -11.13 -2.34
N ALA A 140 23.43 -11.37 -3.59
CA ALA A 140 22.87 -10.63 -4.73
C ALA A 140 21.36 -10.90 -4.91
N THR A 141 20.92 -12.12 -4.72
CA THR A 141 19.48 -12.47 -4.79
C THR A 141 18.70 -11.73 -3.70
N LEU A 142 19.22 -11.65 -2.48
CA LEU A 142 18.60 -10.91 -1.39
C LEU A 142 18.52 -9.41 -1.71
N ALA A 143 19.61 -8.83 -2.22
CA ALA A 143 19.65 -7.42 -2.61
C ALA A 143 18.65 -7.11 -3.74
N ILE A 144 18.55 -7.98 -4.75
CA ILE A 144 17.56 -7.86 -5.83
C ILE A 144 16.14 -8.04 -5.28
N GLY A 145 15.93 -8.96 -4.35
CA GLY A 145 14.65 -9.18 -3.68
C GLY A 145 14.16 -7.91 -2.98
N PHE A 146 15.02 -7.26 -2.21
CA PHE A 146 14.70 -5.96 -1.59
C PHE A 146 14.43 -4.86 -2.61
N ALA A 147 15.23 -4.79 -3.67
CA ALA A 147 15.02 -3.80 -4.74
C ALA A 147 13.69 -3.99 -5.49
N LEU A 148 13.16 -5.21 -5.56
CA LEU A 148 11.89 -5.54 -6.21
C LEU A 148 10.70 -5.59 -5.26
N GLN A 149 10.91 -5.42 -3.96
CA GLN A 149 9.89 -5.57 -2.92
C GLN A 149 8.65 -4.73 -3.21
N ASP A 150 8.83 -3.44 -3.53
CA ASP A 150 7.71 -2.53 -3.81
C ASP A 150 6.93 -2.93 -5.06
N VAL A 151 7.61 -3.44 -6.08
CA VAL A 151 6.96 -3.90 -7.30
C VAL A 151 6.10 -5.13 -7.01
N LEU A 152 6.65 -6.08 -6.26
CA LEU A 152 5.94 -7.31 -5.87
C LEU A 152 4.76 -7.00 -4.94
N LYS A 153 4.95 -6.11 -3.98
CA LYS A 153 3.92 -5.63 -3.06
C LYS A 153 2.71 -5.06 -3.81
N ASN A 154 2.96 -4.14 -4.74
CA ASN A 154 1.91 -3.56 -5.56
C ASN A 154 1.20 -4.58 -6.47
N PHE A 155 1.95 -5.54 -7.02
CA PHE A 155 1.38 -6.59 -7.83
C PHE A 155 0.45 -7.51 -7.01
N VAL A 156 0.91 -7.97 -5.85
CA VAL A 156 0.11 -8.81 -4.93
C VAL A 156 -1.12 -8.06 -4.46
N SER A 157 -0.99 -6.79 -4.09
CA SER A 157 -2.12 -5.92 -3.75
C SER A 157 -3.13 -5.80 -4.88
N GLY A 158 -2.67 -5.67 -6.12
CA GLY A 158 -3.57 -5.65 -7.28
C GLY A 158 -4.35 -6.96 -7.45
N VAL A 159 -3.72 -8.11 -7.20
CA VAL A 159 -4.39 -9.42 -7.19
C VAL A 159 -5.44 -9.49 -6.08
N PHE A 160 -5.13 -9.02 -4.87
CA PHE A 160 -6.10 -8.97 -3.77
C PHE A 160 -7.30 -8.06 -4.07
N ILE A 161 -7.07 -6.86 -4.60
CA ILE A 161 -8.17 -5.97 -5.00
C ILE A 161 -9.09 -6.68 -6.00
N TYR A 162 -8.52 -7.43 -6.95
CA TYR A 162 -9.29 -8.14 -7.97
C TYR A 162 -10.05 -9.36 -7.43
N THR A 163 -9.48 -10.09 -6.45
CA THR A 163 -10.10 -11.31 -5.87
C THR A 163 -11.11 -10.97 -4.79
N ASP A 164 -10.72 -10.14 -3.83
CA ASP A 164 -11.54 -9.83 -2.63
C ASP A 164 -12.53 -8.70 -2.87
N ARG A 165 -12.26 -7.88 -3.88
CA ARG A 165 -13.13 -6.79 -4.35
C ARG A 165 -13.61 -5.84 -3.26
N PRO A 166 -12.71 -5.25 -2.46
CA PRO A 166 -13.11 -4.25 -1.47
C PRO A 166 -13.77 -3.02 -2.12
N PHE A 167 -13.48 -2.79 -3.40
CA PHE A 167 -14.14 -1.84 -4.28
C PHE A 167 -14.06 -2.33 -5.73
N ARG A 168 -14.89 -1.77 -6.60
CA ARG A 168 -14.99 -2.09 -8.03
C ARG A 168 -14.78 -0.87 -8.90
N ILE A 169 -14.57 -1.08 -10.19
CA ILE A 169 -14.61 0.00 -11.18
C ILE A 169 -16.01 0.61 -11.17
N GLY A 170 -16.07 1.93 -11.02
CA GLY A 170 -17.30 2.69 -10.88
C GLY A 170 -17.62 3.11 -9.44
N ASP A 171 -17.05 2.46 -8.44
CA ASP A 171 -17.30 2.80 -7.04
C ASP A 171 -16.68 4.15 -6.68
N TRP A 172 -17.36 4.85 -5.80
CA TRP A 172 -16.83 5.99 -5.07
C TRP A 172 -16.05 5.49 -3.84
N ILE A 173 -14.75 5.81 -3.78
CA ILE A 173 -13.89 5.48 -2.64
C ILE A 173 -13.27 6.73 -2.05
N GLU A 174 -13.05 6.67 -0.73
CA GLU A 174 -12.32 7.66 0.05
C GLU A 174 -11.21 6.95 0.83
N TRP A 175 -10.02 7.54 0.90
CA TRP A 175 -8.90 6.96 1.65
C TRP A 175 -8.00 8.06 2.23
N ASN A 176 -7.05 7.68 3.05
CA ASN A 176 -6.17 8.59 3.75
C ASN A 176 -6.96 9.66 4.54
N GLU A 177 -7.87 9.18 5.42
CA GLU A 177 -8.72 10.03 6.28
C GLU A 177 -9.62 10.99 5.50
N GLY A 178 -9.97 10.64 4.27
CA GLY A 178 -10.83 11.45 3.40
C GLY A 178 -10.10 12.55 2.61
N ILE A 179 -8.76 12.65 2.73
CA ILE A 179 -7.96 13.60 1.93
C ILE A 179 -8.13 13.32 0.44
N TYR A 180 -8.21 12.05 0.07
CA TYR A 180 -8.44 11.63 -1.31
C TYR A 180 -9.79 10.96 -1.46
N ALA A 181 -10.51 11.35 -2.48
CA ALA A 181 -11.79 10.77 -2.85
C ALA A 181 -12.00 10.80 -4.36
N GLY A 182 -12.74 9.83 -4.88
CA GLY A 182 -13.08 9.81 -6.30
C GLY A 182 -13.70 8.50 -6.75
N ILE A 183 -13.95 8.40 -8.06
CA ILE A 183 -14.55 7.23 -8.70
C ILE A 183 -13.45 6.38 -9.33
N VAL A 184 -13.44 5.09 -9.03
CA VAL A 184 -12.50 4.12 -9.59
C VAL A 184 -12.74 3.97 -11.09
N GLN A 185 -11.72 4.30 -11.90
CA GLN A 185 -11.79 4.23 -13.37
C GLN A 185 -11.22 2.92 -13.91
N ASP A 186 -10.12 2.45 -13.34
CA ASP A 186 -9.39 1.27 -13.80
C ASP A 186 -8.56 0.68 -12.67
N ILE A 187 -8.46 -0.64 -12.66
CA ILE A 187 -7.65 -1.42 -11.72
C ILE A 187 -6.65 -2.24 -12.52
N SER A 188 -5.39 -1.83 -12.48
CA SER A 188 -4.29 -2.53 -13.15
C SER A 188 -3.47 -3.34 -12.13
N PHE A 189 -2.53 -4.18 -12.59
CA PHE A 189 -1.70 -5.02 -11.70
C PHE A 189 -0.91 -4.26 -10.63
N ARG A 190 -0.51 -3.01 -10.91
CA ARG A 190 0.34 -2.22 -10.00
C ARG A 190 -0.32 -0.98 -9.46
N VAL A 191 -1.26 -0.42 -10.20
CA VAL A 191 -1.90 0.86 -9.88
C VAL A 191 -3.39 0.78 -10.11
N THR A 192 -4.14 1.50 -9.29
CA THR A 192 -5.55 1.84 -9.49
C THR A 192 -5.65 3.28 -9.94
N ARG A 193 -6.46 3.56 -10.95
CA ARG A 193 -6.75 4.91 -11.43
C ARG A 193 -8.07 5.37 -10.88
N VAL A 194 -8.06 6.51 -10.23
CA VAL A 194 -9.24 7.12 -9.61
C VAL A 194 -9.43 8.51 -10.20
N ARG A 195 -10.62 8.82 -10.64
CA ARG A 195 -11.00 10.15 -11.09
C ARG A 195 -11.60 10.91 -9.92
N THR A 196 -10.99 12.03 -9.55
CA THR A 196 -11.53 12.92 -8.53
C THR A 196 -12.83 13.59 -8.98
N PHE A 197 -13.52 14.22 -8.04
CA PHE A 197 -14.74 14.99 -8.38
C PHE A 197 -14.43 16.30 -9.12
N ASP A 198 -13.18 16.76 -9.08
CA ASP A 198 -12.67 17.89 -9.88
C ASP A 198 -12.15 17.46 -11.25
N ASN A 199 -12.47 16.21 -11.66
CA ASN A 199 -12.09 15.60 -12.93
C ASN A 199 -10.58 15.42 -13.13
N GLU A 200 -9.81 15.28 -12.06
CA GLU A 200 -8.40 14.95 -12.09
C GLU A 200 -8.19 13.44 -12.04
N LEU A 201 -7.12 12.95 -12.65
CA LEU A 201 -6.76 11.54 -12.63
C LEU A 201 -5.68 11.27 -11.58
N LEU A 202 -6.04 10.58 -10.52
CA LEU A 202 -5.10 10.03 -9.56
C LEU A 202 -4.65 8.63 -10.00
N THR A 203 -3.34 8.41 -9.98
CA THR A 203 -2.75 7.09 -10.20
C THR A 203 -2.14 6.61 -8.89
N VAL A 204 -2.84 5.71 -8.22
CA VAL A 204 -2.54 5.27 -6.86
C VAL A 204 -1.88 3.90 -6.90
N PRO A 205 -0.71 3.68 -6.29
CA PRO A 205 -0.14 2.35 -6.11
C PRO A 205 -1.11 1.44 -5.34
N ASN A 206 -1.32 0.22 -5.82
CA ASN A 206 -2.30 -0.69 -5.22
C ASN A 206 -2.00 -0.98 -3.73
N SER A 207 -0.72 -1.03 -3.35
CA SER A 207 -0.33 -1.25 -1.95
C SER A 207 -0.82 -0.15 -1.01
N GLN A 208 -0.90 1.09 -1.45
CA GLN A 208 -1.44 2.19 -0.63
C GLN A 208 -2.93 2.01 -0.32
N LEU A 209 -3.67 1.45 -1.27
CA LEU A 209 -5.10 1.16 -1.08
C LEU A 209 -5.34 -0.08 -0.21
N THR A 210 -4.45 -1.09 -0.27
CA THR A 210 -4.65 -2.33 0.50
C THR A 210 -4.09 -2.28 1.92
N GLU A 211 -3.19 -1.35 2.22
CA GLU A 211 -2.58 -1.20 3.55
C GLU A 211 -3.30 -0.18 4.43
N GLY A 212 -3.99 0.77 3.80
CA GLY A 212 -4.77 1.78 4.50
C GLY A 212 -6.24 1.41 4.67
N VAL A 213 -6.94 2.25 5.43
CA VAL A 213 -8.40 2.17 5.51
C VAL A 213 -9.00 2.78 4.25
N ILE A 214 -9.90 2.04 3.62
CA ILE A 214 -10.72 2.53 2.50
C ILE A 214 -12.16 2.63 2.98
N LYS A 215 -12.77 3.78 2.76
CA LYS A 215 -14.20 3.98 2.89
C LYS A 215 -14.82 3.88 1.50
N ASN A 216 -15.78 2.99 1.34
CA ASN A 216 -16.53 2.82 0.10
C ASN A 216 -18.02 3.13 0.38
N PRO A 217 -18.47 4.37 0.14
CA PRO A 217 -19.86 4.77 0.36
C PRO A 217 -20.86 4.05 -0.55
N THR A 218 -20.39 3.51 -1.68
CA THR A 218 -21.21 2.80 -2.67
C THR A 218 -21.15 1.28 -2.54
N ALA A 219 -20.57 0.76 -1.46
CA ALA A 219 -20.45 -0.68 -1.24
C ALA A 219 -21.79 -1.37 -0.98
N TYR A 220 -22.75 -0.63 -0.47
CA TYR A 220 -24.12 -1.09 -0.15
C TYR A 220 -25.14 -0.28 -0.93
N ASP A 221 -26.31 -0.86 -1.14
CA ASP A 221 -27.42 -0.22 -1.85
C ASP A 221 -28.01 0.98 -1.09
N THR A 222 -27.64 1.17 0.17
CA THR A 222 -28.09 2.30 0.98
C THR A 222 -26.91 2.99 1.68
N LEU A 223 -27.01 4.31 1.82
CA LEU A 223 -26.04 5.14 2.55
C LEU A 223 -26.76 6.01 3.57
N ARG A 224 -26.24 6.05 4.80
CA ARG A 224 -26.72 6.95 5.82
C ARG A 224 -25.98 8.27 5.82
N LEU A 225 -26.72 9.37 5.72
CA LEU A 225 -26.23 10.72 5.89
C LEU A 225 -26.46 11.15 7.34
N SER A 226 -25.48 11.81 7.94
CA SER A 226 -25.60 12.46 9.24
C SER A 226 -25.43 13.95 9.04
N ILE A 227 -26.44 14.74 9.35
CA ILE A 227 -26.49 16.18 9.07
C ILE A 227 -26.75 16.92 10.38
N GLY A 228 -25.79 17.76 10.79
CA GLY A 228 -25.91 18.56 12.01
C GLY A 228 -26.65 19.86 11.75
N PHE A 229 -27.51 20.22 12.74
CA PHE A 229 -28.20 21.49 12.84
C PHE A 229 -27.96 22.08 14.24
N GLY A 230 -27.98 23.39 14.37
CA GLY A 230 -27.91 24.08 15.65
C GLY A 230 -29.14 24.98 15.81
N ILE A 231 -29.78 24.92 16.97
CA ILE A 231 -30.91 25.79 17.33
C ILE A 231 -30.56 26.61 18.56
N GLY A 232 -31.33 27.70 18.81
CA GLY A 232 -31.17 28.54 19.98
C GLY A 232 -31.45 27.77 21.28
N TYR A 233 -30.91 28.27 22.40
CA TYR A 233 -31.15 27.68 23.71
C TYR A 233 -32.58 27.91 24.22
N GLU A 234 -33.33 28.86 23.67
CA GLU A 234 -34.71 29.17 24.03
C GLU A 234 -35.73 28.41 23.14
N ASP A 235 -35.23 27.75 22.06
CA ASP A 235 -36.06 27.01 21.12
C ASP A 235 -36.53 25.66 21.68
N ASP A 236 -37.66 25.19 21.19
CA ASP A 236 -38.20 23.89 21.53
C ASP A 236 -37.50 22.79 20.71
N ILE A 237 -36.78 21.91 21.43
CA ILE A 237 -36.04 20.80 20.84
C ILE A 237 -36.95 19.80 20.13
N GLU A 238 -38.12 19.50 20.73
CA GLU A 238 -39.09 18.57 20.19
C GLU A 238 -39.69 19.12 18.88
N GLN A 239 -40.05 20.40 18.84
CA GLN A 239 -40.54 21.04 17.63
C GLN A 239 -39.48 21.03 16.51
N ALA A 240 -38.24 21.35 16.81
CA ALA A 240 -37.17 21.29 15.86
C ALA A 240 -36.95 19.86 15.34
N ALA A 241 -37.00 18.88 16.20
CA ALA A 241 -36.89 17.46 15.87
C ALA A 241 -38.03 16.96 14.95
N GLU A 242 -39.27 17.38 15.23
CA GLU A 242 -40.42 17.08 14.37
C GLU A 242 -40.21 17.65 12.96
N ILE A 243 -39.73 18.87 12.82
CA ILE A 243 -39.45 19.47 11.52
C ILE A 243 -38.36 18.69 10.78
N LEU A 244 -37.29 18.28 11.47
CA LEU A 244 -36.24 17.47 10.86
C LEU A 244 -36.77 16.16 10.28
N ILE A 245 -37.68 15.48 11.00
CA ILE A 245 -38.28 14.23 10.54
C ILE A 245 -39.26 14.49 9.40
N GLU A 246 -40.19 15.45 9.55
CA GLU A 246 -41.16 15.78 8.52
C GLU A 246 -40.54 16.17 7.19
N GLU A 247 -39.48 16.98 7.20
CA GLU A 247 -38.79 17.36 5.97
C GLU A 247 -38.01 16.20 5.35
N ALA A 248 -37.54 15.24 6.15
CA ALA A 248 -36.94 14.01 5.64
C ALA A 248 -37.99 13.10 4.99
N GLU A 249 -39.16 12.92 5.62
CA GLU A 249 -40.29 12.11 5.10
C GLU A 249 -40.92 12.72 3.84
N ARG A 250 -40.84 14.02 3.65
CA ARG A 250 -41.34 14.72 2.43
C ARG A 250 -40.39 14.61 1.25
N HIS A 251 -39.15 14.26 1.48
CA HIS A 251 -38.14 14.26 0.42
C HIS A 251 -38.16 12.96 -0.35
N GLU A 252 -38.44 13.02 -1.67
CA GLU A 252 -38.65 11.84 -2.54
C GLU A 252 -37.46 10.87 -2.57
N ASP A 253 -36.22 11.36 -2.39
CA ASP A 253 -34.98 10.57 -2.47
C ASP A 253 -34.48 10.11 -1.10
N ILE A 254 -35.17 10.41 -0.01
CA ILE A 254 -34.88 9.91 1.34
C ILE A 254 -35.77 8.70 1.62
N LEU A 255 -35.19 7.63 2.15
CA LEU A 255 -35.88 6.38 2.43
C LEU A 255 -36.74 6.49 3.68
N ASP A 256 -37.95 5.90 3.61
CA ASP A 256 -38.83 5.68 4.76
C ASP A 256 -38.41 4.47 5.60
N ASP A 257 -37.69 3.51 4.99
CA ASP A 257 -37.15 2.34 5.66
C ASP A 257 -35.71 2.10 5.23
N PRO A 258 -34.72 2.27 6.12
CA PRO A 258 -34.86 2.66 7.54
C PRO A 258 -35.35 4.09 7.72
N ALA A 259 -36.27 4.29 8.66
CA ALA A 259 -36.87 5.59 8.90
C ALA A 259 -35.87 6.67 9.32
N PRO A 260 -36.10 7.94 8.93
CA PRO A 260 -35.33 9.07 9.43
C PRO A 260 -35.39 9.15 10.96
N VAL A 261 -34.26 9.48 11.58
CA VAL A 261 -34.20 9.67 13.04
C VAL A 261 -33.37 10.90 13.37
N PHE A 262 -33.65 11.51 14.51
CA PHE A 262 -32.77 12.54 15.05
C PHE A 262 -32.10 12.09 16.35
N HIS A 263 -31.01 12.72 16.67
CA HIS A 263 -30.30 12.59 17.95
C HIS A 263 -29.73 13.95 18.34
N MET A 264 -29.53 14.15 19.63
CA MET A 264 -28.66 15.23 20.07
C MET A 264 -27.25 15.00 19.49
N SER A 265 -26.59 16.05 19.04
CA SER A 265 -25.19 15.96 18.56
C SER A 265 -24.24 15.52 19.66
N GLU A 266 -23.01 15.09 19.31
CA GLU A 266 -21.98 14.73 20.32
C GLU A 266 -21.65 15.95 21.21
N GLU A 267 -21.60 17.15 20.63
CA GLU A 267 -21.54 18.42 21.33
C GLU A 267 -22.95 19.03 21.39
N ALA A 268 -23.85 18.36 22.14
CA ALA A 268 -25.25 18.73 22.19
C ALA A 268 -25.50 20.14 22.74
N LEU A 269 -24.72 20.55 23.74
CA LEU A 269 -24.78 21.87 24.37
C LEU A 269 -23.47 22.60 24.06
N ALA A 270 -23.44 23.31 22.92
CA ALA A 270 -22.31 24.10 22.48
C ALA A 270 -22.39 25.53 23.03
N ASP A 271 -21.32 26.32 22.86
CA ASP A 271 -21.23 27.68 23.42
C ASP A 271 -22.39 28.60 23.01
N SER A 272 -22.99 28.38 21.84
CA SER A 272 -24.01 29.29 21.28
C SER A 272 -25.24 28.61 20.72
N TYR A 273 -25.32 27.27 20.74
CA TYR A 273 -26.42 26.52 20.15
C TYR A 273 -26.65 25.17 20.81
N VAL A 274 -27.85 24.66 20.68
CA VAL A 274 -28.18 23.26 20.99
C VAL A 274 -28.05 22.46 19.69
N GLY A 275 -27.16 21.44 19.70
CA GLY A 275 -26.82 20.65 18.52
C GLY A 275 -27.77 19.48 18.32
N LEU A 276 -28.37 19.38 17.14
CA LEU A 276 -29.21 18.26 16.68
C LEU A 276 -28.54 17.61 15.48
N THR A 277 -28.68 16.29 15.34
CA THR A 277 -28.20 15.54 14.18
C THR A 277 -29.34 14.73 13.58
N ALA A 278 -29.73 15.06 12.36
CA ALA A 278 -30.61 14.23 11.56
C ALA A 278 -29.82 13.11 10.90
N ARG A 279 -30.34 11.89 10.95
CA ARG A 279 -29.81 10.70 10.28
C ARG A 279 -30.83 10.21 9.28
N ILE A 280 -30.53 10.36 8.02
CA ILE A 280 -31.39 9.99 6.89
C ILE A 280 -30.68 8.96 6.02
N TRP A 281 -31.46 8.18 5.27
CA TRP A 281 -30.94 7.14 4.41
C TRP A 281 -31.29 7.44 2.95
N ILE A 282 -30.38 7.16 2.04
CA ILE A 282 -30.59 7.28 0.60
C ILE A 282 -30.31 5.95 -0.09
N ALA A 283 -31.02 5.65 -1.17
CA ALA A 283 -30.81 4.47 -1.99
C ALA A 283 -29.78 4.73 -3.09
N ASP A 284 -29.12 3.67 -3.57
CA ASP A 284 -28.22 3.66 -4.73
C ASP A 284 -27.25 4.86 -4.74
N PRO A 285 -26.46 5.08 -3.68
CA PRO A 285 -25.77 6.32 -3.46
C PRO A 285 -24.75 6.65 -4.55
N SER A 286 -24.85 7.82 -5.15
CA SER A 286 -23.78 8.45 -5.91
C SER A 286 -23.29 9.72 -5.22
N ARG A 287 -22.11 10.20 -5.60
CA ARG A 287 -21.60 11.48 -5.03
C ARG A 287 -22.49 12.67 -5.38
N ALA A 288 -23.09 12.67 -6.56
CA ALA A 288 -23.95 13.75 -7.01
C ALA A 288 -25.25 13.76 -6.20
N ASP A 289 -25.89 12.60 -6.04
CA ASP A 289 -27.13 12.44 -5.27
C ASP A 289 -26.87 12.75 -3.79
N PHE A 290 -25.77 12.26 -3.22
CA PHE A 290 -25.35 12.58 -1.86
C PHE A 290 -25.30 14.09 -1.59
N LEU A 291 -24.67 14.86 -2.50
CA LEU A 291 -24.56 16.33 -2.35
C LEU A 291 -25.88 17.03 -2.66
N GLY A 292 -26.62 16.57 -3.66
CA GLY A 292 -27.92 17.10 -4.05
C GLY A 292 -28.94 16.99 -2.92
N ILE A 293 -29.19 15.76 -2.49
CA ILE A 293 -30.15 15.46 -1.43
C ILE A 293 -29.79 16.18 -0.12
N ARG A 294 -28.51 16.13 0.28
CA ARG A 294 -28.03 16.83 1.46
C ARG A 294 -28.29 18.33 1.39
N SER A 295 -28.04 18.94 0.25
CA SER A 295 -28.19 20.39 0.06
C SER A 295 -29.66 20.81 0.05
N GLU A 296 -30.51 20.03 -0.60
CA GLU A 296 -31.95 20.26 -0.66
C GLU A 296 -32.60 20.10 0.70
N TYR A 297 -32.29 19.00 1.40
CA TYR A 297 -32.78 18.77 2.76
C TYR A 297 -32.39 19.90 3.71
N ILE A 298 -31.12 20.32 3.74
CA ILE A 298 -30.66 21.44 4.59
C ILE A 298 -31.43 22.73 4.25
N LYS A 299 -31.67 23.01 2.97
CA LYS A 299 -32.38 24.19 2.53
C LYS A 299 -33.84 24.16 3.00
N ASN A 300 -34.52 23.01 2.87
CA ASN A 300 -35.90 22.85 3.26
C ASN A 300 -36.07 22.98 4.78
N VAL A 301 -35.23 22.30 5.57
CA VAL A 301 -35.21 22.43 7.02
C VAL A 301 -34.98 23.88 7.45
N LYS A 302 -34.01 24.57 6.84
CA LYS A 302 -33.75 25.97 7.15
C LYS A 302 -34.96 26.85 6.86
N GLY A 303 -35.65 26.61 5.74
CA GLY A 303 -36.87 27.33 5.40
C GLY A 303 -37.98 27.15 6.45
N ARG A 304 -38.18 25.90 6.88
CA ARG A 304 -39.17 25.55 7.92
C ARG A 304 -38.81 26.14 9.28
N PHE A 305 -37.55 26.13 9.67
CA PHE A 305 -37.07 26.78 10.90
C PHE A 305 -37.40 28.27 10.89
N ASP A 306 -37.16 28.97 9.75
CA ASP A 306 -37.53 30.42 9.60
C ASP A 306 -39.03 30.65 9.72
N GLU A 307 -39.87 29.76 9.13
CA GLU A 307 -41.33 29.85 9.17
C GLU A 307 -41.92 29.61 10.58
N GLU A 308 -41.33 28.66 11.31
CA GLU A 308 -41.79 28.26 12.65
C GLU A 308 -41.08 29.07 13.78
N GLY A 309 -40.19 29.99 13.42
CA GLY A 309 -39.54 30.87 14.38
C GLY A 309 -38.40 30.22 15.19
N ILE A 310 -37.86 29.08 14.73
CA ILE A 310 -36.69 28.44 15.33
C ILE A 310 -35.45 29.19 14.86
N GLU A 311 -34.64 29.63 15.81
CA GLU A 311 -33.42 30.39 15.53
C GLU A 311 -32.26 29.50 15.18
N ILE A 312 -31.53 29.81 14.11
CA ILE A 312 -30.16 29.28 13.87
C ILE A 312 -29.21 30.36 14.40
N PRO A 313 -28.68 30.18 15.63
CA PRO A 313 -28.04 31.28 16.33
C PRO A 313 -26.69 31.64 15.73
N PHE A 314 -26.41 32.95 15.71
CA PHE A 314 -25.06 33.46 15.51
C PHE A 314 -24.19 33.16 16.75
N PRO A 315 -22.86 33.18 16.62
CA PRO A 315 -22.01 33.08 17.80
C PRO A 315 -22.38 34.13 18.84
N GLN A 316 -22.75 33.67 20.05
CA GLN A 316 -23.14 34.52 21.17
C GLN A 316 -21.94 34.78 22.08
N VAL A 317 -21.82 35.99 22.57
CA VAL A 317 -20.79 36.40 23.54
C VAL A 317 -21.44 37.17 24.68
N ASP A 318 -21.39 36.60 25.87
CA ASP A 318 -21.83 37.34 27.06
C ASP A 318 -20.69 38.26 27.56
N LEU A 319 -20.91 39.53 27.51
CA LEU A 319 -19.98 40.54 27.97
C LEU A 319 -20.34 40.92 29.41
N SER A 320 -19.78 40.22 30.38
CA SER A 320 -19.91 40.57 31.80
C SER A 320 -18.86 41.62 32.20
N GLY A 321 -19.32 42.79 32.63
CA GLY A 321 -18.49 43.91 33.08
C GLY A 321 -18.99 45.25 32.57
N GLY A 322 -18.47 46.35 33.10
CA GLY A 322 -18.81 47.71 32.62
C GLY A 322 -18.13 48.00 31.28
N ILE A 323 -18.91 48.18 30.21
CA ILE A 323 -18.36 48.72 28.95
C ILE A 323 -18.29 50.24 29.12
N ASP A 324 -17.10 50.80 29.22
CA ASP A 324 -16.89 52.25 29.18
C ASP A 324 -17.01 52.71 27.71
N VAL A 325 -18.22 53.08 27.30
CA VAL A 325 -18.47 53.70 26.00
C VAL A 325 -17.95 55.14 26.10
N GLY A 326 -16.68 55.32 25.77
CA GLY A 326 -16.11 56.65 25.66
C GLY A 326 -16.99 57.55 24.78
N SER A 327 -17.59 58.60 25.38
CA SER A 327 -18.38 59.56 24.66
C SER A 327 -17.58 60.16 23.51
N GLN A 328 -18.08 59.99 22.27
CA GLN A 328 -17.54 60.67 21.11
C GLN A 328 -17.45 62.16 21.38
N GLN A 329 -16.24 62.66 21.57
CA GLN A 329 -15.99 64.08 21.53
C GLN A 329 -16.49 64.64 20.19
N SER A 330 -17.52 65.46 20.25
CA SER A 330 -17.97 66.21 19.10
C SER A 330 -16.81 67.04 18.49
N VAL A 331 -16.49 66.72 17.25
CA VAL A 331 -15.51 67.50 16.46
C VAL A 331 -15.97 68.93 16.43
N PRO A 332 -15.19 69.92 16.88
CA PRO A 332 -15.54 71.31 16.79
C PRO A 332 -15.74 71.69 15.30
N GLY A 333 -16.88 72.28 15.00
CA GLY A 333 -17.18 72.75 13.66
C GLY A 333 -16.09 73.68 13.18
N ARG A 334 -15.64 73.46 11.96
CA ARG A 334 -14.76 74.34 11.19
C ARG A 334 -15.53 75.61 10.94
N ALA A 335 -15.06 76.66 11.59
CA ALA A 335 -15.55 78.01 11.26
C ALA A 335 -15.14 78.36 9.83
N ASP A 336 -16.12 78.72 9.01
CA ASP A 336 -15.92 79.33 7.70
C ASP A 336 -15.31 80.73 7.87
N ASP A 337 -14.15 80.91 7.24
CA ASP A 337 -13.64 82.21 6.78
C ASP A 337 -13.30 82.14 5.28
#